data_bbd7140857c72056457e6c2aba59a3fe
#
_entry.id   bbd7140857c72056457e6c2aba59a3fe
#
_cell.length_a   1.000
_cell.length_b   1.000
_cell.length_c   1.000
_cell.angle_alpha   90.00
_cell.angle_beta   90.00
_cell.angle_gamma   90.00
#
_symmetry.space_group_name_H-M   'P 1'
#
loop_
_entity.id
_entity.type
_entity.pdbx_description
1 polymer ?
#
loop_
_entity_poly.entity_id
_entity_poly.type
_entity_poly.pdbx_seq_one_letter_code
_entity_poly.pdbx_strand_id
1 'polypeptide(L)'
;MKATILAAALALSANAALADPAPPKPIGRCAGVYASIAGLSDYRFDGFSESNHQPTWQVTAYCYRNDGFFAGTTLTGIDFEDTPRTHLEADWYIGRQLQWRGARVTATLLYASFPDKRAPGPSYDIVEPELEVSRDFNRLTLGALASWETDTSGGGQEWHVKGSAAYAITPWLSLSGHAGRFFAAHGADHDYDAWDVGVTATWRRFSLDARYAGTDRPVSQCFFTDWCKPWPSVSLSYRLLP
;
A
#
# COMPACT_ATOMS: atom_id res chain seq x y z
N MET A 1 -13.66 9.38 27.43
CA MET A 1 -13.66 9.23 25.97
C MET A 1 -12.32 8.63 25.58
N LYS A 2 -12.26 7.34 25.27
CA LYS A 2 -11.02 6.65 24.89
C LYS A 2 -10.81 6.93 23.40
N ALA A 3 -9.75 7.66 23.06
CA ALA A 3 -9.33 7.85 21.68
C ALA A 3 -8.73 6.54 21.18
N THR A 4 -9.49 5.78 20.42
CA THR A 4 -9.00 4.62 19.69
C THR A 4 -8.29 5.14 18.44
N ILE A 5 -6.97 5.26 18.53
CA ILE A 5 -6.15 5.64 17.37
C ILE A 5 -5.88 4.37 16.59
N LEU A 6 -6.56 4.23 15.48
CA LEU A 6 -6.35 3.14 14.56
C LEU A 6 -5.18 3.46 13.63
N ALA A 7 -4.07 2.77 13.81
CA ALA A 7 -2.96 2.77 12.87
C ALA A 7 -3.30 1.83 11.70
N ALA A 8 -4.10 2.28 10.77
CA ALA A 8 -4.57 1.48 9.64
C ALA A 8 -4.48 2.23 8.32
N ALA A 9 -3.40 2.92 8.08
CA ALA A 9 -3.35 3.73 6.87
C ALA A 9 -2.05 3.62 6.09
N LEU A 10 -1.38 2.50 6.04
CA LEU A 10 -0.12 2.50 5.31
C LEU A 10 0.31 1.16 4.76
N ALA A 11 -0.61 0.34 4.47
CA ALA A 11 -0.35 -0.65 3.47
C ALA A 11 -1.41 -0.43 2.41
N LEU A 12 -1.17 0.44 1.50
CA LEU A 12 -2.01 0.75 0.35
C LEU A 12 -2.14 -0.44 -0.60
N SER A 13 -1.33 -1.45 -0.42
CA SER A 13 -1.51 -2.75 -1.00
C SER A 13 -2.06 -3.70 0.06
N ALA A 14 -3.35 -4.02 -0.01
CA ALA A 14 -3.97 -5.14 0.68
C ALA A 14 -4.08 -5.05 2.21
N ASN A 15 -4.72 -4.02 2.79
CA ASN A 15 -5.11 -4.13 4.18
C ASN A 15 -6.59 -3.88 4.40
N ALA A 16 -7.29 -4.96 4.60
CA ALA A 16 -8.59 -4.95 5.22
C ALA A 16 -8.53 -4.22 6.56
N ALA A 17 -9.55 -3.43 6.85
CA ALA A 17 -9.76 -2.85 8.17
C ALA A 17 -9.82 -3.97 9.22
N LEU A 18 -8.71 -4.25 9.86
CA LEU A 18 -8.61 -5.22 10.95
C LEU A 18 -9.27 -4.62 12.19
N ALA A 19 -10.03 -5.43 12.90
CA ALA A 19 -10.50 -5.10 14.23
C ALA A 19 -9.29 -4.72 15.11
N ASP A 20 -9.38 -3.56 15.72
CA ASP A 20 -8.32 -2.87 16.46
C ASP A 20 -7.67 -3.75 17.54
N PRO A 21 -6.40 -4.11 17.44
CA PRO A 21 -5.68 -4.66 18.57
C PRO A 21 -5.40 -3.57 19.60
N ALA A 22 -5.33 -3.91 20.87
CA ALA A 22 -4.95 -2.98 21.93
C ALA A 22 -3.63 -2.27 21.55
N PRO A 23 -3.52 -0.95 21.79
CA PRO A 23 -2.35 -0.19 21.41
C PRO A 23 -1.09 -0.79 22.08
N PRO A 24 0.01 -0.98 21.33
CA PRO A 24 1.26 -1.47 21.86
C PRO A 24 1.82 -0.51 22.92
N LYS A 25 2.65 -1.04 23.82
CA LYS A 25 3.30 -0.22 24.84
C LYS A 25 4.27 0.77 24.20
N PRO A 26 4.37 2.02 24.72
CA PRO A 26 5.29 3.02 24.19
C PRO A 26 6.75 2.53 24.20
N ILE A 27 7.47 2.76 23.12
CA ILE A 27 8.91 2.50 23.01
C ILE A 27 9.60 3.84 22.72
N GLY A 28 10.30 4.38 23.70
CA GLY A 28 10.97 5.66 23.57
C GLY A 28 9.99 6.82 23.28
N ARG A 29 10.17 7.52 22.17
CA ARG A 29 9.29 8.63 21.74
C ARG A 29 8.07 8.17 20.94
N CYS A 30 7.99 6.89 20.57
CA CYS A 30 6.84 6.28 19.92
C CYS A 30 5.76 5.96 20.96
N ALA A 31 4.51 6.26 20.66
CA ALA A 31 3.36 5.78 21.44
C ALA A 31 3.11 4.30 21.20
N GLY A 32 3.47 3.81 19.99
CA GLY A 32 3.47 2.43 19.65
C GLY A 32 4.35 2.14 18.43
N VAL A 33 4.70 0.87 18.29
CA VAL A 33 5.45 0.34 17.14
C VAL A 33 4.67 -0.81 16.55
N TYR A 34 4.58 -0.85 15.23
CA TYR A 34 4.08 -1.97 14.47
C TYR A 34 5.23 -2.59 13.68
N ALA A 35 5.25 -3.91 13.60
CA ALA A 35 6.13 -4.61 12.68
C ALA A 35 5.45 -5.89 12.21
N SER A 36 5.60 -6.21 10.92
CA SER A 36 5.08 -7.43 10.31
C SER A 36 6.04 -7.99 9.26
N ILE A 37 5.91 -9.27 9.00
CA ILE A 37 6.51 -9.96 7.86
C ILE A 37 5.40 -10.65 7.08
N ALA A 38 5.49 -10.66 5.77
CA ALA A 38 4.54 -11.32 4.89
C ALA A 38 5.25 -12.13 3.80
N GLY A 39 4.65 -13.25 3.40
CA GLY A 39 4.93 -13.93 2.15
C GLY A 39 3.77 -13.67 1.19
N LEU A 40 4.08 -13.34 -0.05
CA LEU A 40 3.12 -13.02 -1.10
C LEU A 40 3.32 -13.99 -2.27
N SER A 41 2.25 -14.42 -2.91
CA SER A 41 2.34 -15.20 -4.16
C SER A 41 2.68 -14.34 -5.37
N ASP A 42 2.34 -13.04 -5.32
CA ASP A 42 2.61 -11.99 -6.29
C ASP A 42 2.51 -10.65 -5.55
N TYR A 43 3.50 -9.78 -5.67
CA TYR A 43 3.42 -8.42 -5.16
C TYR A 43 2.82 -7.53 -6.26
N ARG A 44 1.68 -6.94 -5.93
CA ARG A 44 0.96 -6.06 -6.86
C ARG A 44 0.78 -4.69 -6.25
N PHE A 45 1.25 -3.67 -6.96
CA PHE A 45 1.04 -2.29 -6.63
C PHE A 45 0.21 -1.62 -7.73
N ASP A 46 -0.88 -0.96 -7.36
CA ASP A 46 -1.81 -0.27 -8.29
C ASP A 46 -2.20 -1.09 -9.52
N GLY A 47 -2.42 -2.40 -9.31
CA GLY A 47 -2.81 -3.34 -10.35
C GLY A 47 -1.66 -3.96 -11.15
N PHE A 48 -0.41 -3.51 -10.96
CA PHE A 48 0.78 -4.06 -11.60
C PHE A 48 1.41 -5.15 -10.74
N SER A 49 1.94 -6.20 -11.37
CA SER A 49 2.84 -7.13 -10.71
C SER A 49 4.26 -6.56 -10.69
N GLU A 50 4.80 -6.34 -9.52
CA GLU A 50 6.18 -5.89 -9.33
C GLU A 50 7.14 -7.02 -8.97
N SER A 51 6.61 -8.22 -8.77
CA SER A 51 7.40 -9.44 -8.57
C SER A 51 7.36 -10.40 -9.74
N ASN A 52 6.94 -9.92 -10.95
CA ASN A 52 6.85 -10.75 -12.17
C ASN A 52 6.03 -12.02 -11.95
N HIS A 53 4.90 -11.91 -11.24
CA HIS A 53 4.04 -13.02 -10.83
C HIS A 53 4.76 -14.12 -10.01
N GLN A 54 5.91 -13.81 -9.42
CA GLN A 54 6.67 -14.74 -8.60
C GLN A 54 6.41 -14.52 -7.11
N PRO A 55 6.48 -15.58 -6.30
CA PRO A 55 6.41 -15.45 -4.85
C PRO A 55 7.52 -14.55 -4.31
N THR A 56 7.14 -13.70 -3.37
CA THR A 56 8.05 -12.74 -2.75
C THR A 56 7.73 -12.52 -1.27
N TRP A 57 8.44 -11.61 -0.65
CA TRP A 57 8.32 -11.28 0.76
C TRP A 57 8.18 -9.76 0.96
N GLN A 58 7.62 -9.39 2.10
CA GLN A 58 7.52 -8.00 2.53
C GLN A 58 7.76 -7.91 4.04
N VAL A 59 8.49 -6.89 4.48
CA VAL A 59 8.69 -6.54 5.88
C VAL A 59 8.30 -5.09 6.09
N THR A 60 7.39 -4.84 7.03
CA THR A 60 6.93 -3.49 7.36
C THR A 60 7.23 -3.18 8.82
N ALA A 61 7.70 -1.97 9.08
CA ALA A 61 7.85 -1.45 10.43
C ALA A 61 7.53 0.04 10.48
N TYR A 62 6.73 0.46 11.46
CA TYR A 62 6.48 1.88 11.69
C TYR A 62 6.28 2.22 13.17
N CYS A 63 6.57 3.46 13.49
CA CYS A 63 6.35 4.09 14.77
C CYS A 63 5.24 5.12 14.63
N TYR A 64 4.33 5.20 15.59
CA TYR A 64 3.31 6.24 15.66
C TYR A 64 3.30 6.92 17.00
N ARG A 65 2.80 8.16 17.03
CA ARG A 65 2.69 9.02 18.18
C ARG A 65 1.23 9.32 18.52
N ASN A 66 0.96 9.67 19.77
CA ASN A 66 -0.40 10.01 20.21
C ASN A 66 -1.00 11.25 19.54
N ASP A 67 -0.18 12.13 18.97
CA ASP A 67 -0.60 13.32 18.22
C ASP A 67 -0.87 13.04 16.74
N GLY A 68 -0.85 11.75 16.36
CA GLY A 68 -1.16 11.26 15.01
C GLY A 68 0.03 11.21 14.06
N PHE A 69 1.22 11.68 14.44
CA PHE A 69 2.41 11.51 13.59
C PHE A 69 2.86 10.06 13.56
N PHE A 70 3.31 9.63 12.38
CA PHE A 70 3.92 8.33 12.16
C PHE A 70 5.09 8.44 11.17
N ALA A 71 6.00 7.48 11.25
CA ALA A 71 7.06 7.26 10.28
C ALA A 71 7.39 5.77 10.22
N GLY A 72 7.80 5.29 9.06
CA GLY A 72 8.10 3.88 8.90
C GLY A 72 8.78 3.53 7.59
N THR A 73 8.92 2.23 7.38
CA THR A 73 9.48 1.67 6.16
C THR A 73 8.81 0.34 5.84
N THR A 74 8.73 0.05 4.56
CA THR A 74 8.40 -1.26 4.02
C THR A 74 9.53 -1.69 3.09
N LEU A 75 9.98 -2.91 3.23
CA LEU A 75 10.95 -3.55 2.33
C LEU A 75 10.22 -4.66 1.60
N THR A 76 10.29 -4.67 0.28
CA THR A 76 9.60 -5.65 -0.57
C THR A 76 10.57 -6.25 -1.59
N GLY A 77 10.52 -7.57 -1.74
CA GLY A 77 11.20 -8.25 -2.84
C GLY A 77 10.44 -8.00 -4.13
N ILE A 78 11.14 -7.57 -5.18
CA ILE A 78 10.59 -7.27 -6.51
C ILE A 78 11.39 -7.99 -7.61
N ASP A 79 10.87 -8.00 -8.85
CA ASP A 79 11.59 -8.48 -10.02
C ASP A 79 11.08 -7.76 -11.28
N PHE A 80 11.78 -6.74 -11.72
CA PHE A 80 11.43 -5.96 -12.92
C PHE A 80 12.01 -6.55 -14.23
N GLU A 81 12.69 -7.70 -14.15
CA GLU A 81 13.34 -8.33 -15.32
C GLU A 81 14.36 -7.42 -16.04
N ASP A 82 14.78 -6.30 -15.42
CA ASP A 82 15.82 -5.43 -15.93
C ASP A 82 17.22 -6.10 -15.87
N THR A 83 18.25 -5.52 -16.47
CA THR A 83 19.57 -6.13 -16.52
C THR A 83 20.67 -5.15 -16.10
N PRO A 84 21.36 -5.40 -14.95
CA PRO A 84 21.12 -6.46 -13.95
C PRO A 84 19.79 -6.28 -13.23
N ARG A 85 19.16 -7.39 -12.80
CA ARG A 85 17.84 -7.38 -12.15
C ARG A 85 17.85 -6.57 -10.87
N THR A 86 16.79 -5.77 -10.69
CA THR A 86 16.45 -5.07 -9.46
C THR A 86 15.54 -5.97 -8.62
N HIS A 87 15.90 -6.20 -7.34
CA HIS A 87 15.24 -7.18 -6.48
C HIS A 87 14.69 -6.59 -5.19
N LEU A 88 14.95 -5.31 -4.91
CA LEU A 88 14.57 -4.68 -3.66
C LEU A 88 13.94 -3.32 -3.89
N GLU A 89 12.73 -3.17 -3.36
CA GLU A 89 12.06 -1.90 -3.13
C GLU A 89 12.10 -1.56 -1.64
N ALA A 90 12.39 -0.33 -1.32
CA ALA A 90 12.38 0.19 0.04
C ALA A 90 11.59 1.49 0.10
N ASP A 91 10.41 1.39 0.72
CA ASP A 91 9.51 2.52 0.94
C ASP A 91 9.80 3.16 2.28
N TRP A 92 9.92 4.46 2.26
CA TRP A 92 10.08 5.29 3.45
C TRP A 92 8.90 6.25 3.51
N TYR A 93 8.23 6.31 4.64
CA TYR A 93 7.09 7.19 4.78
C TYR A 93 7.09 7.94 6.11
N ILE A 94 6.61 9.16 6.03
CA ILE A 94 6.30 10.00 7.18
C ILE A 94 4.95 10.64 6.95
N GLY A 95 4.14 10.73 8.01
CA GLY A 95 2.82 11.31 7.84
C GLY A 95 2.15 11.70 9.15
N ARG A 96 0.93 12.16 9.00
CA ARG A 96 0.07 12.50 10.13
C ARG A 96 -1.37 12.11 9.86
N GLN A 97 -1.97 11.44 10.82
CA GLN A 97 -3.40 11.10 10.82
C GLN A 97 -4.13 11.97 11.84
N LEU A 98 -5.27 12.49 11.43
CA LEU A 98 -6.14 13.34 12.26
C LEU A 98 -7.58 12.83 12.17
N GLN A 99 -8.36 13.09 13.23
CA GLN A 99 -9.81 12.94 13.22
C GLN A 99 -10.46 14.29 12.95
N TRP A 100 -11.27 14.37 11.90
CA TRP A 100 -11.99 15.57 11.52
C TRP A 100 -13.45 15.25 11.17
N ARG A 101 -14.40 15.79 11.97
CA ARG A 101 -15.85 15.60 11.76
C ARG A 101 -16.28 14.13 11.59
N GLY A 102 -15.62 13.22 12.32
CA GLY A 102 -15.92 11.78 12.26
C GLY A 102 -15.27 11.03 11.08
N ALA A 103 -14.45 11.71 10.29
CA ALA A 103 -13.59 11.09 9.30
C ALA A 103 -12.14 11.03 9.79
N ARG A 104 -11.38 10.05 9.33
CA ARG A 104 -9.92 10.02 9.40
C ARG A 104 -9.37 10.77 8.19
N VAL A 105 -8.43 11.65 8.42
CA VAL A 105 -7.68 12.35 7.37
C VAL A 105 -6.22 12.04 7.58
N THR A 106 -5.56 11.44 6.60
CA THR A 106 -4.16 11.06 6.64
C THR A 106 -3.41 11.76 5.52
N ALA A 107 -2.36 12.49 5.89
CA ALA A 107 -1.41 13.03 4.92
C ALA A 107 -0.09 12.27 5.07
N THR A 108 0.43 11.75 3.96
CA THR A 108 1.67 10.97 3.89
C THR A 108 2.61 11.59 2.86
N LEU A 109 3.89 11.51 3.13
CA LEU A 109 4.94 11.64 2.13
C LEU A 109 5.62 10.29 2.04
N LEU A 110 5.52 9.65 0.88
CA LEU A 110 6.17 8.40 0.53
C LEU A 110 7.41 8.71 -0.32
N TYR A 111 8.49 7.99 -0.06
CA TYR A 111 9.67 7.88 -0.92
C TYR A 111 9.94 6.41 -1.15
N ALA A 112 9.66 5.92 -2.35
CA ALA A 112 10.05 4.58 -2.76
C ALA A 112 11.43 4.63 -3.42
N SER A 113 12.32 3.78 -2.99
CA SER A 113 13.70 3.68 -3.48
C SER A 113 14.03 2.26 -3.88
N PHE A 114 14.90 2.13 -4.88
CA PHE A 114 15.34 0.86 -5.45
C PHE A 114 16.86 0.73 -5.31
N PRO A 115 17.37 0.45 -4.09
CA PRO A 115 18.77 0.62 -3.74
C PRO A 115 19.73 -0.34 -4.45
N ASP A 116 19.24 -1.44 -5.00
CA ASP A 116 20.02 -2.40 -5.76
C ASP A 116 19.87 -2.26 -7.29
N LYS A 117 19.15 -1.23 -7.77
CA LYS A 117 19.03 -0.91 -9.19
C LYS A 117 20.39 -0.57 -9.78
N ARG A 118 20.83 -1.39 -10.74
CA ARG A 118 22.09 -1.24 -11.46
C ARG A 118 21.93 -1.21 -12.98
N ALA A 119 20.74 -1.53 -13.47
CA ALA A 119 20.42 -1.44 -14.90
C ALA A 119 20.68 -0.01 -15.39
N PRO A 120 21.23 0.18 -16.63
CA PRO A 120 21.39 1.50 -17.21
C PRO A 120 20.07 2.26 -17.32
N GLY A 121 20.12 3.57 -17.27
CA GLY A 121 18.94 4.43 -17.40
C GLY A 121 18.63 5.21 -16.11
N PRO A 122 17.49 5.92 -16.08
CA PRO A 122 17.08 6.75 -14.97
C PRO A 122 16.88 5.94 -13.68
N SER A 123 16.84 6.61 -12.54
CA SER A 123 16.42 6.01 -11.28
C SER A 123 14.98 5.57 -11.39
N TYR A 124 14.59 4.55 -10.62
CA TYR A 124 13.20 4.19 -10.41
C TYR A 124 12.60 4.88 -9.17
N ASP A 125 13.44 5.61 -8.42
CA ASP A 125 13.01 6.24 -7.17
C ASP A 125 11.90 7.26 -7.41
N ILE A 126 10.86 7.18 -6.60
CA ILE A 126 9.69 8.05 -6.67
C ILE A 126 9.42 8.74 -5.34
N VAL A 127 8.82 9.91 -5.43
CA VAL A 127 8.28 10.66 -4.28
C VAL A 127 6.79 10.85 -4.52
N GLU A 128 5.98 10.48 -3.52
CA GLU A 128 4.53 10.54 -3.61
C GLU A 128 3.93 11.19 -2.34
N PRO A 129 3.57 12.48 -2.36
CA PRO A 129 2.67 13.06 -1.39
C PRO A 129 1.25 12.54 -1.60
N GLU A 130 0.62 12.10 -0.52
CA GLU A 130 -0.71 11.50 -0.50
C GLU A 130 -1.62 12.20 0.50
N LEU A 131 -2.90 12.28 0.15
CA LEU A 131 -3.97 12.67 1.05
C LEU A 131 -5.10 11.65 0.99
N GLU A 132 -5.35 11.00 2.11
CA GLU A 132 -6.45 10.04 2.27
C GLU A 132 -7.49 10.58 3.23
N VAL A 133 -8.76 10.37 2.90
CA VAL A 133 -9.90 10.60 3.79
C VAL A 133 -10.72 9.33 3.86
N SER A 134 -10.99 8.81 5.06
CA SER A 134 -11.85 7.65 5.25
C SER A 134 -12.85 7.84 6.39
N ARG A 135 -13.99 7.14 6.31
CA ARG A 135 -15.05 7.20 7.31
C ARG A 135 -15.72 5.86 7.51
N ASP A 136 -15.99 5.55 8.79
CA ASP A 136 -16.68 4.35 9.19
C ASP A 136 -18.19 4.58 9.32
N PHE A 137 -18.97 3.67 8.71
CA PHE A 137 -20.42 3.60 8.74
C PHE A 137 -20.83 2.22 9.27
N ASN A 138 -20.74 2.00 10.59
CA ASN A 138 -20.94 0.71 11.24
C ASN A 138 -19.95 -0.36 10.74
N ARG A 139 -20.38 -1.28 9.86
CA ARG A 139 -19.51 -2.33 9.28
C ARG A 139 -18.87 -1.95 7.95
N LEU A 140 -19.22 -0.82 7.40
CA LEU A 140 -18.72 -0.31 6.13
C LEU A 140 -17.74 0.84 6.39
N THR A 141 -16.54 0.74 5.86
CA THR A 141 -15.58 1.85 5.75
C THR A 141 -15.54 2.28 4.29
N LEU A 142 -15.67 3.57 4.05
CA LEU A 142 -15.45 4.19 2.74
C LEU A 142 -14.25 5.11 2.82
N GLY A 143 -13.45 5.15 1.76
CA GLY A 143 -12.27 5.99 1.66
C GLY A 143 -12.10 6.58 0.26
N ALA A 144 -11.34 7.66 0.22
CA ALA A 144 -10.84 8.27 -1.02
C ALA A 144 -9.41 8.73 -0.78
N LEU A 145 -8.56 8.57 -1.79
CA LEU A 145 -7.17 9.00 -1.80
C LEU A 145 -6.92 9.83 -3.05
N ALA A 146 -6.13 10.89 -2.88
CA ALA A 146 -5.50 11.61 -3.98
C ALA A 146 -4.00 11.69 -3.70
N SER A 147 -3.19 11.39 -4.70
CA SER A 147 -1.74 11.49 -4.61
C SER A 147 -1.14 12.03 -5.90
N TRP A 148 0.10 12.47 -5.79
CA TRP A 148 0.90 12.91 -6.92
C TRP A 148 2.26 12.23 -6.87
N GLU A 149 2.47 11.33 -7.81
CA GLU A 149 3.72 10.62 -7.96
C GLU A 149 4.67 11.38 -8.89
N THR A 150 5.94 11.42 -8.53
CA THR A 150 7.00 11.95 -9.38
C THR A 150 8.27 11.12 -9.28
N ASP A 151 8.78 10.72 -10.42
CA ASP A 151 10.10 10.11 -10.55
C ASP A 151 11.19 11.14 -10.20
N THR A 152 12.14 10.76 -9.36
CA THR A 152 13.24 11.64 -8.90
C THR A 152 14.22 11.97 -10.00
N SER A 153 14.24 11.21 -11.10
CA SER A 153 15.05 11.48 -12.30
C SER A 153 14.38 12.44 -13.29
N GLY A 154 13.12 12.84 -13.02
CA GLY A 154 12.34 13.70 -13.90
C GLY A 154 11.68 12.96 -15.07
N GLY A 155 11.59 11.62 -14.99
CA GLY A 155 11.09 10.76 -16.06
C GLY A 155 9.57 10.76 -16.20
N GLY A 156 8.83 10.87 -15.11
CA GLY A 156 7.37 10.79 -15.15
C GLY A 156 6.70 11.48 -13.99
N GLN A 157 5.45 11.88 -14.21
CA GLN A 157 4.57 12.42 -13.17
C GLN A 157 3.16 11.90 -13.40
N GLU A 158 2.49 11.49 -12.32
CA GLU A 158 1.12 10.99 -12.37
C GLU A 158 0.29 11.54 -11.21
N TRP A 159 -1.00 11.79 -11.47
CA TRP A 159 -1.99 12.02 -10.43
C TRP A 159 -2.80 10.76 -10.23
N HIS A 160 -2.95 10.35 -8.99
CA HIS A 160 -3.77 9.19 -8.63
C HIS A 160 -5.01 9.66 -7.86
N VAL A 161 -6.18 9.20 -8.26
CA VAL A 161 -7.43 9.39 -7.53
C VAL A 161 -8.07 8.02 -7.34
N LYS A 162 -8.15 7.56 -6.09
CA LYS A 162 -8.62 6.22 -5.74
C LYS A 162 -9.79 6.30 -4.77
N GLY A 163 -10.79 5.43 -4.94
CA GLY A 163 -11.84 5.16 -3.99
C GLY A 163 -11.65 3.79 -3.35
N SER A 164 -12.05 3.64 -2.10
CA SER A 164 -11.98 2.36 -1.38
C SER A 164 -13.28 2.06 -0.64
N ALA A 165 -13.58 0.77 -0.50
CA ALA A 165 -14.64 0.28 0.34
C ALA A 165 -14.19 -0.99 1.06
N ALA A 166 -14.50 -1.10 2.36
CA ALA A 166 -14.27 -2.30 3.14
C ALA A 166 -15.50 -2.63 3.99
N TYR A 167 -15.93 -3.88 3.98
CA TYR A 167 -17.08 -4.36 4.75
C TYR A 167 -16.68 -5.48 5.70
N ALA A 168 -16.84 -5.25 7.00
CA ALA A 168 -16.62 -6.26 8.04
C ALA A 168 -17.78 -7.27 8.06
N ILE A 169 -17.58 -8.44 7.45
CA ILE A 169 -18.54 -9.55 7.43
C ILE A 169 -18.67 -10.11 8.85
N THR A 170 -17.53 -10.36 9.50
CA THR A 170 -17.39 -10.76 10.90
C THR A 170 -16.22 -9.98 11.55
N PRO A 171 -15.98 -10.11 12.87
CA PRO A 171 -14.80 -9.49 13.49
C PRO A 171 -13.44 -9.99 12.97
N TRP A 172 -13.43 -11.12 12.26
CA TRP A 172 -12.20 -11.74 11.75
C TRP A 172 -12.18 -11.89 10.21
N LEU A 173 -13.27 -11.51 9.52
CA LEU A 173 -13.40 -11.64 8.06
C LEU A 173 -13.93 -10.34 7.46
N SER A 174 -13.26 -9.81 6.46
CA SER A 174 -13.70 -8.64 5.72
C SER A 174 -13.58 -8.83 4.20
N LEU A 175 -14.44 -8.13 3.47
CA LEU A 175 -14.38 -7.93 2.03
C LEU A 175 -13.93 -6.50 1.77
N SER A 176 -13.00 -6.28 0.85
CA SER A 176 -12.57 -4.93 0.48
C SER A 176 -12.28 -4.82 -1.01
N GLY A 177 -12.27 -3.59 -1.51
CA GLY A 177 -11.88 -3.29 -2.87
C GLY A 177 -11.48 -1.83 -3.03
N HIS A 178 -10.69 -1.59 -4.05
CA HIS A 178 -10.22 -0.27 -4.47
C HIS A 178 -10.47 -0.12 -5.97
N ALA A 179 -10.72 1.09 -6.39
CA ALA A 179 -10.72 1.45 -7.80
C ALA A 179 -10.23 2.89 -7.94
N GLY A 180 -9.40 3.14 -8.93
CA GLY A 180 -8.80 4.45 -9.14
C GLY A 180 -8.45 4.70 -10.58
N ARG A 181 -8.31 6.00 -10.89
CA ARG A 181 -7.80 6.48 -12.16
C ARG A 181 -6.47 7.19 -11.95
N PHE A 182 -5.56 6.87 -12.82
CA PHE A 182 -4.21 7.41 -12.89
C PHE A 182 -4.15 8.33 -14.11
N PHE A 183 -3.80 9.58 -13.87
CA PHE A 183 -3.72 10.61 -14.90
C PHE A 183 -2.27 10.89 -15.20
N ALA A 184 -1.84 10.46 -16.38
CA ALA A 184 -0.50 10.73 -16.88
C ALA A 184 -0.28 12.24 -17.01
N ALA A 185 0.80 12.74 -16.42
CA ALA A 185 1.29 14.10 -16.60
C ALA A 185 2.61 14.05 -17.38
N HIS A 186 3.52 14.97 -17.17
CA HIS A 186 4.76 15.04 -17.92
C HIS A 186 5.55 13.71 -17.88
N GLY A 187 5.87 13.18 -19.05
CA GLY A 187 6.72 11.99 -19.21
C GLY A 187 6.05 10.64 -18.95
N ALA A 188 4.88 10.60 -18.36
CA ALA A 188 4.11 9.37 -18.22
C ALA A 188 3.38 9.03 -19.52
N ASP A 189 3.26 7.72 -19.80
CA ASP A 189 2.80 7.29 -21.13
C ASP A 189 1.31 7.50 -21.37
N HIS A 190 0.44 7.03 -20.46
CA HIS A 190 -1.02 7.00 -20.69
C HIS A 190 -1.78 6.97 -19.36
N ASP A 191 -2.96 7.61 -19.36
CA ASP A 191 -3.94 7.39 -18.30
C ASP A 191 -4.37 5.93 -18.26
N TYR A 192 -4.70 5.44 -17.04
CA TYR A 192 -5.23 4.10 -16.87
C TYR A 192 -6.12 4.00 -15.63
N ASP A 193 -6.95 2.97 -15.60
CA ASP A 193 -7.74 2.61 -14.44
C ASP A 193 -7.14 1.35 -13.78
N ALA A 194 -7.03 1.36 -12.45
CA ALA A 194 -6.63 0.20 -11.67
C ALA A 194 -7.71 -0.15 -10.64
N TRP A 195 -7.81 -1.42 -10.32
CA TRP A 195 -8.80 -1.91 -9.37
C TRP A 195 -8.34 -3.19 -8.71
N ASP A 196 -8.92 -3.45 -7.56
CA ASP A 196 -8.80 -4.72 -6.86
C ASP A 196 -10.05 -5.05 -6.06
N VAL A 197 -10.22 -6.33 -5.74
CA VAL A 197 -11.20 -6.84 -4.80
C VAL A 197 -10.60 -8.03 -4.05
N GLY A 198 -10.81 -8.10 -2.74
CA GLY A 198 -10.22 -9.16 -1.94
C GLY A 198 -10.96 -9.45 -0.64
N VAL A 199 -10.62 -10.60 -0.07
CA VAL A 199 -11.13 -11.07 1.21
C VAL A 199 -9.95 -11.27 2.14
N THR A 200 -10.06 -10.70 3.36
CA THR A 200 -9.04 -10.84 4.39
C THR A 200 -9.61 -11.56 5.61
N ALA A 201 -8.90 -12.60 6.04
CA ALA A 201 -9.19 -13.33 7.29
C ALA A 201 -8.06 -13.10 8.30
N THR A 202 -8.42 -12.69 9.52
CA THR A 202 -7.46 -12.43 10.60
C THR A 202 -7.69 -13.38 11.76
N TRP A 203 -6.62 -14.01 12.22
CA TRP A 203 -6.63 -14.87 13.38
C TRP A 203 -5.41 -14.60 14.27
N ARG A 204 -5.65 -14.03 15.44
CA ARG A 204 -4.58 -13.60 16.38
C ARG A 204 -3.60 -12.63 15.70
N ARG A 205 -2.36 -13.10 15.44
CA ARG A 205 -1.28 -12.32 14.79
C ARG A 205 -1.16 -12.60 13.29
N PHE A 206 -1.93 -13.54 12.75
CA PHE A 206 -1.92 -13.91 11.34
C PHE A 206 -3.00 -13.17 10.58
N SER A 207 -2.72 -12.79 9.36
CA SER A 207 -3.68 -12.29 8.40
C SER A 207 -3.45 -12.97 7.05
N LEU A 208 -4.48 -13.57 6.51
CA LEU A 208 -4.52 -14.15 5.17
C LEU A 208 -5.38 -13.27 4.29
N ASP A 209 -4.83 -12.74 3.22
CA ASP A 209 -5.54 -11.97 2.20
C ASP A 209 -5.50 -12.72 0.86
N ALA A 210 -6.64 -12.81 0.21
CA ALA A 210 -6.77 -13.31 -1.16
C ALA A 210 -7.43 -12.22 -2.00
N ARG A 211 -6.76 -11.78 -3.06
CA ARG A 211 -7.11 -10.61 -3.85
C ARG A 211 -7.05 -10.88 -5.34
N TYR A 212 -7.92 -10.22 -6.10
CA TYR A 212 -7.87 -10.17 -7.55
C TYR A 212 -7.72 -8.72 -7.97
N ALA A 213 -6.64 -8.39 -8.65
CA ALA A 213 -6.26 -7.02 -8.97
C ALA A 213 -5.76 -6.92 -10.41
N GLY A 214 -5.92 -5.76 -11.02
CA GLY A 214 -5.44 -5.49 -12.36
C GLY A 214 -5.69 -4.06 -12.81
N THR A 215 -5.33 -3.80 -14.07
CA THR A 215 -5.55 -2.52 -14.73
C THR A 215 -6.27 -2.73 -16.05
N ASP A 216 -6.68 -1.64 -16.69
CA ASP A 216 -7.19 -1.63 -18.07
C ASP A 216 -6.06 -1.45 -19.12
N ARG A 217 -4.79 -1.35 -18.68
CA ARG A 217 -3.64 -1.20 -19.59
C ARG A 217 -3.45 -2.43 -20.48
N PRO A 218 -3.36 -2.25 -21.81
CA PRO A 218 -3.00 -3.32 -22.72
C PRO A 218 -1.50 -3.67 -22.57
N VAL A 219 -1.13 -4.87 -23.01
CA VAL A 219 0.27 -5.35 -22.97
C VAL A 219 1.26 -4.37 -23.62
N SER A 220 0.85 -3.69 -24.69
CA SER A 220 1.68 -2.68 -25.38
C SER A 220 1.99 -1.45 -24.54
N GLN A 221 1.19 -1.17 -23.52
CA GLN A 221 1.37 -0.07 -22.56
C GLN A 221 1.82 -0.57 -21.18
N CYS A 222 2.16 -1.86 -21.07
CA CYS A 222 2.60 -2.54 -19.87
C CYS A 222 3.98 -3.17 -20.10
N PHE A 223 4.93 -2.38 -20.57
CA PHE A 223 6.32 -2.82 -20.83
C PHE A 223 6.42 -4.05 -21.75
N PHE A 224 5.36 -4.34 -22.56
CA PHE A 224 5.18 -5.56 -23.34
C PHE A 224 5.16 -6.84 -22.50
N THR A 225 4.83 -6.72 -21.21
CA THR A 225 4.66 -7.83 -20.26
C THR A 225 3.18 -8.08 -19.96
N ASP A 226 2.88 -9.09 -19.16
CA ASP A 226 1.53 -9.36 -18.65
C ASP A 226 1.33 -8.85 -17.20
N TRP A 227 2.25 -8.06 -16.68
CA TRP A 227 2.21 -7.52 -15.31
C TRP A 227 0.95 -6.73 -14.99
N CYS A 228 0.38 -6.04 -15.97
CA CYS A 228 -0.85 -5.25 -15.84
C CYS A 228 -2.14 -6.08 -15.93
N LYS A 229 -2.06 -7.35 -16.37
CA LYS A 229 -3.25 -8.20 -16.50
C LYS A 229 -3.86 -8.46 -15.12
N PRO A 230 -5.20 -8.55 -15.06
CA PRO A 230 -5.86 -9.01 -13.85
C PRO A 230 -5.35 -10.39 -13.43
N TRP A 231 -4.93 -10.50 -12.16
CA TRP A 231 -4.31 -11.71 -11.62
C TRP A 231 -4.69 -11.92 -10.16
N PRO A 232 -4.90 -13.16 -9.70
CA PRO A 232 -5.10 -13.46 -8.30
C PRO A 232 -3.78 -13.43 -7.54
N SER A 233 -3.81 -12.91 -6.33
CA SER A 233 -2.70 -12.97 -5.39
C SER A 233 -3.17 -13.41 -4.02
N VAL A 234 -2.28 -14.05 -3.26
CA VAL A 234 -2.51 -14.45 -1.88
C VAL A 234 -1.32 -13.98 -1.05
N SER A 235 -1.60 -13.39 0.10
CA SER A 235 -0.58 -13.05 1.07
C SER A 235 -0.89 -13.61 2.45
N LEU A 236 0.14 -14.07 3.15
CA LEU A 236 0.09 -14.45 4.55
C LEU A 236 1.04 -13.56 5.35
N SER A 237 0.50 -12.77 6.24
CA SER A 237 1.28 -11.89 7.11
C SER A 237 1.25 -12.35 8.57
N TYR A 238 2.34 -12.06 9.27
CA TYR A 238 2.48 -12.28 10.71
C TYR A 238 2.94 -10.99 11.38
N ARG A 239 2.18 -10.55 12.39
CA ARG A 239 2.52 -9.39 13.22
C ARG A 239 3.57 -9.79 14.25
N LEU A 240 4.75 -9.16 14.18
CA LEU A 240 5.90 -9.44 15.06
C LEU A 240 5.73 -8.79 16.44
N LEU A 241 5.17 -7.58 16.49
CA LEU A 241 4.93 -6.83 17.72
C LEU A 241 3.45 -6.83 18.10
N PRO A 242 3.13 -6.74 19.40
CA PRO A 242 1.75 -6.79 19.90
C PRO A 242 0.91 -5.59 19.47
#